data_756509e2c1e154ccbeaf221c7f6192c3
#
_entry.id   756509e2c1e154ccbeaf221c7f6192c3
#
_cell.length_a   1.000
_cell.length_b   1.000
_cell.length_c   1.000
_cell.angle_alpha   90.00
_cell.angle_beta   90.00
_cell.angle_gamma   90.00
#
_symmetry.space_group_name_H-M   'P 1'
#
loop_
_entity.id
_entity.type
_entity.pdbx_description
1 polymer ?
#
loop_
_entity_poly.entity_id
_entity_poly.type
_entity_poly.pdbx_seq_one_letter_code
_entity_poly.pdbx_strand_id
1 'polypeptide(L)'
;MAKDFSNKNLQNVSFKDQDLSNASFASSDLRGVNFRGANLAEANLTHVKTGITPLNTALIFLAALIVSLISVYFAMLAGRTVHNLIISEYQDRRAIGIITIVVTVLFLFYAWRRGTGKAIKNLIIPFVLIAAVAGIIVIVTRMGTGYGIFEQLLALLFVLIMFIVGTIARATANTLSVILFLIVAVAGSVYGKSIGGGVGATLMALACAQVSKRALSGAKGFDSLRKIAFYVTTKLGTSFRNTNLSGADFSGSRINNADFTDADISSVNWRNSKKINCITNNGLTIIKNEKYERGKKYGKNDHDIKQQ
;
A
#
# COMPACT_ATOMS: atom_id res chain seq x y z
N MET A 1 11.85 -35.09 -23.67
CA MET A 1 12.74 -34.94 -22.48
C MET A 1 12.22 -33.80 -21.64
N ALA A 2 12.09 -33.99 -20.32
CA ALA A 2 11.73 -32.91 -19.41
C ALA A 2 12.82 -31.82 -19.44
N LYS A 3 12.40 -30.56 -19.53
CA LYS A 3 13.34 -29.41 -19.50
C LYS A 3 13.90 -29.23 -18.11
N ASP A 4 15.23 -29.09 -17.97
CA ASP A 4 15.89 -28.87 -16.68
C ASP A 4 16.45 -27.45 -16.55
N PHE A 5 15.86 -26.71 -15.60
CA PHE A 5 16.21 -25.36 -15.20
C PHE A 5 16.66 -25.31 -13.73
N SER A 6 17.01 -26.43 -13.13
CA SER A 6 17.37 -26.51 -11.71
C SER A 6 18.63 -25.70 -11.38
N ASN A 7 18.65 -25.12 -10.18
CA ASN A 7 19.79 -24.34 -9.65
C ASN A 7 20.18 -23.12 -10.51
N LYS A 8 19.28 -22.57 -11.32
CA LYS A 8 19.56 -21.43 -12.21
C LYS A 8 19.05 -20.11 -11.64
N ASN A 9 19.76 -19.04 -11.98
CA ASN A 9 19.24 -17.70 -11.80
C ASN A 9 18.43 -17.32 -13.05
N LEU A 10 17.09 -17.32 -12.89
CA LEU A 10 16.15 -17.05 -13.99
C LEU A 10 15.42 -15.72 -13.79
N GLN A 11 15.99 -14.79 -13.01
CA GLN A 11 15.37 -13.51 -12.72
C GLN A 11 14.94 -12.78 -13.99
N ASN A 12 13.70 -12.28 -14.01
CA ASN A 12 13.09 -11.54 -15.13
C ASN A 12 12.98 -12.31 -16.46
N VAL A 13 13.21 -13.63 -16.47
CA VAL A 13 13.01 -14.45 -17.67
C VAL A 13 11.51 -14.59 -17.95
N SER A 14 11.14 -14.65 -19.23
CA SER A 14 9.77 -14.91 -19.67
C SER A 14 9.63 -16.31 -20.24
N PHE A 15 8.75 -17.09 -19.63
CA PHE A 15 8.28 -18.40 -20.09
C PHE A 15 6.79 -18.33 -20.48
N LYS A 16 6.32 -17.15 -20.87
CA LYS A 16 4.94 -16.91 -21.23
C LYS A 16 4.47 -17.86 -22.32
N ASP A 17 3.28 -18.47 -22.11
CA ASP A 17 2.58 -19.36 -23.04
C ASP A 17 3.42 -20.61 -23.46
N GLN A 18 4.43 -21.00 -22.69
CA GLN A 18 5.26 -22.19 -22.97
C GLN A 18 4.73 -23.46 -22.31
N ASP A 19 4.95 -24.60 -22.98
CA ASP A 19 4.78 -25.91 -22.35
C ASP A 19 6.06 -26.30 -21.58
N LEU A 20 5.90 -26.36 -20.27
CA LEU A 20 6.91 -26.68 -19.26
C LEU A 20 6.40 -27.79 -18.34
N SER A 21 5.45 -28.62 -18.84
CA SER A 21 4.97 -29.76 -18.08
C SER A 21 6.13 -30.71 -17.74
N ASN A 22 6.13 -31.21 -16.52
CA ASN A 22 7.22 -32.03 -15.95
C ASN A 22 8.60 -31.36 -15.92
N ALA A 23 8.74 -30.07 -16.20
CA ALA A 23 10.01 -29.37 -16.12
C ALA A 23 10.51 -29.24 -14.68
N SER A 24 11.85 -29.24 -14.50
CA SER A 24 12.47 -29.00 -13.20
C SER A 24 12.99 -27.57 -13.09
N PHE A 25 12.54 -26.88 -12.05
CA PHE A 25 13.04 -25.56 -11.59
C PHE A 25 13.62 -25.63 -10.18
N ALA A 26 13.91 -26.84 -9.69
CA ALA A 26 14.34 -27.05 -8.30
C ALA A 26 15.47 -26.12 -7.89
N SER A 27 15.34 -25.48 -6.74
CA SER A 27 16.33 -24.56 -6.14
C SER A 27 16.67 -23.33 -6.97
N SER A 28 15.85 -22.97 -7.97
CA SER A 28 16.09 -21.84 -8.86
C SER A 28 15.55 -20.52 -8.30
N ASP A 29 16.15 -19.42 -8.73
CA ASP A 29 15.69 -18.07 -8.44
C ASP A 29 14.73 -17.60 -9.54
N LEU A 30 13.43 -17.61 -9.23
CA LEU A 30 12.33 -17.26 -10.13
C LEU A 30 11.79 -15.86 -9.89
N ARG A 31 12.52 -14.97 -9.21
CA ARG A 31 12.06 -13.61 -8.94
C ARG A 31 11.86 -12.82 -10.25
N GLY A 32 10.70 -12.23 -10.41
CA GLY A 32 10.35 -11.46 -11.61
C GLY A 32 10.06 -12.32 -12.85
N VAL A 33 10.04 -13.64 -12.76
CA VAL A 33 9.73 -14.53 -13.88
C VAL A 33 8.27 -14.40 -14.29
N ASN A 34 8.03 -14.43 -15.60
CA ASN A 34 6.70 -14.41 -16.18
C ASN A 34 6.33 -15.78 -16.74
N PHE A 35 5.48 -16.52 -16.02
CA PHE A 35 4.89 -17.80 -16.44
C PHE A 35 3.44 -17.66 -16.96
N ARG A 36 2.99 -16.45 -17.28
CA ARG A 36 1.60 -16.23 -17.71
C ARG A 36 1.22 -17.15 -18.87
N GLY A 37 0.12 -17.91 -18.68
CA GLY A 37 -0.38 -18.83 -19.71
C GLY A 37 0.46 -20.10 -19.93
N ALA A 38 1.55 -20.30 -19.18
CA ALA A 38 2.39 -21.48 -19.31
C ALA A 38 1.69 -22.74 -18.76
N ASN A 39 2.07 -23.90 -19.28
CA ASN A 39 1.72 -25.18 -18.71
C ASN A 39 2.86 -25.70 -17.83
N LEU A 40 2.66 -25.71 -16.51
CA LEU A 40 3.58 -26.20 -15.48
C LEU A 40 3.02 -27.42 -14.75
N ALA A 41 2.13 -28.18 -15.39
CA ALA A 41 1.57 -29.40 -14.81
C ALA A 41 2.70 -30.36 -14.43
N GLU A 42 2.64 -30.92 -13.21
CA GLU A 42 3.63 -31.84 -12.63
C GLU A 42 5.08 -31.26 -12.58
N ALA A 43 5.25 -29.94 -12.71
CA ALA A 43 6.58 -29.33 -12.66
C ALA A 43 7.17 -29.37 -11.24
N ASN A 44 8.47 -29.59 -11.16
CA ASN A 44 9.22 -29.55 -9.91
C ASN A 44 9.68 -28.10 -9.61
N LEU A 45 9.01 -27.45 -8.68
CA LEU A 45 9.28 -26.10 -8.18
C LEU A 45 9.75 -26.14 -6.72
N THR A 46 10.42 -27.20 -6.30
CA THR A 46 10.91 -27.36 -4.92
C THR A 46 12.02 -26.35 -4.61
N HIS A 47 11.97 -25.80 -3.39
CA HIS A 47 12.98 -24.84 -2.89
C HIS A 47 13.19 -23.58 -3.74
N VAL A 48 12.27 -23.24 -4.65
CA VAL A 48 12.38 -22.02 -5.47
C VAL A 48 12.18 -20.76 -4.63
N LYS A 49 12.71 -19.66 -5.16
CA LYS A 49 12.49 -18.30 -4.65
C LYS A 49 11.70 -17.51 -5.68
N THR A 50 10.51 -17.01 -5.31
CA THR A 50 9.74 -16.09 -6.13
C THR A 50 9.71 -14.71 -5.52
N GLY A 51 9.27 -13.71 -6.27
CA GLY A 51 9.07 -12.35 -5.78
C GLY A 51 9.60 -11.28 -6.71
N ILE A 52 9.95 -10.15 -6.11
CA ILE A 52 10.51 -9.00 -6.81
C ILE A 52 12.04 -9.14 -6.84
N THR A 53 12.66 -8.81 -7.97
CA THR A 53 14.12 -8.77 -8.07
C THR A 53 14.71 -7.62 -7.25
N PRO A 54 15.98 -7.68 -6.84
CA PRO A 54 16.64 -6.58 -6.13
C PRO A 54 16.61 -5.26 -6.93
N LEU A 55 16.79 -5.32 -8.25
CA LEU A 55 16.71 -4.16 -9.12
C LEU A 55 15.30 -3.53 -9.11
N ASN A 56 14.26 -4.33 -9.30
CA ASN A 56 12.88 -3.85 -9.25
C ASN A 56 12.52 -3.30 -7.87
N THR A 57 13.05 -3.90 -6.80
CA THR A 57 12.91 -3.36 -5.44
C THR A 57 13.54 -1.98 -5.30
N ALA A 58 14.74 -1.78 -5.84
CA ALA A 58 15.42 -0.49 -5.84
C ALA A 58 14.64 0.56 -6.67
N LEU A 59 14.09 0.17 -7.83
CA LEU A 59 13.26 1.05 -8.66
C LEU A 59 11.96 1.45 -7.95
N ILE A 60 11.27 0.51 -7.30
CA ILE A 60 10.07 0.82 -6.49
C ILE A 60 10.44 1.80 -5.37
N PHE A 61 11.56 1.58 -4.69
CA PHE A 61 12.02 2.46 -3.63
C PHE A 61 12.33 3.87 -4.16
N LEU A 62 13.05 3.99 -5.27
CA LEU A 62 13.36 5.27 -5.89
C LEU A 62 12.09 6.01 -6.32
N ALA A 63 11.15 5.33 -6.96
CA ALA A 63 9.85 5.90 -7.32
C ALA A 63 9.08 6.37 -6.09
N ALA A 64 9.01 5.54 -5.03
CA ALA A 64 8.37 5.88 -3.78
C ALA A 64 9.06 7.08 -3.08
N LEU A 65 10.38 7.21 -3.19
CA LEU A 65 11.14 8.34 -2.67
C LEU A 65 10.75 9.63 -3.39
N ILE A 66 10.76 9.65 -4.72
CA ILE A 66 10.37 10.81 -5.53
C ILE A 66 8.95 11.26 -5.17
N VAL A 67 8.01 10.31 -5.16
CA VAL A 67 6.61 10.57 -4.80
C VAL A 67 6.48 11.10 -3.37
N SER A 68 7.29 10.62 -2.43
CA SER A 68 7.30 11.10 -1.05
C SER A 68 7.88 12.51 -0.93
N LEU A 69 8.90 12.88 -1.71
CA LEU A 69 9.44 14.25 -1.74
C LEU A 69 8.39 15.24 -2.27
N ILE A 70 7.65 14.87 -3.31
CA ILE A 70 6.51 15.65 -3.80
C ILE A 70 5.46 15.82 -2.70
N SER A 71 5.13 14.73 -1.98
CA SER A 71 4.21 14.76 -0.85
C SER A 71 4.65 15.74 0.25
N VAL A 72 5.95 15.78 0.58
CA VAL A 72 6.51 16.73 1.56
C VAL A 72 6.36 18.18 1.10
N TYR A 73 6.56 18.44 -0.19
CA TYR A 73 6.37 19.78 -0.74
C TYR A 73 4.92 20.27 -0.52
N PHE A 74 3.92 19.44 -0.79
CA PHE A 74 2.52 19.78 -0.49
C PHE A 74 2.25 19.95 1.00
N ALA A 75 2.89 19.17 1.87
CA ALA A 75 2.79 19.34 3.32
C ALA A 75 3.36 20.71 3.79
N MET A 76 4.47 21.11 3.21
CA MET A 76 5.08 22.42 3.49
C MET A 76 4.15 23.57 3.04
N LEU A 77 3.55 23.46 1.84
CA LEU A 77 2.59 24.45 1.37
C LEU A 77 1.35 24.54 2.28
N ALA A 78 0.79 23.41 2.68
CA ALA A 78 -0.33 23.36 3.62
C ALA A 78 0.02 24.02 4.96
N GLY A 79 1.17 23.66 5.54
CA GLY A 79 1.66 24.22 6.81
C GLY A 79 1.90 25.72 6.73
N ARG A 80 2.47 26.22 5.62
CA ARG A 80 2.66 27.64 5.39
C ARG A 80 1.34 28.40 5.28
N THR A 81 0.37 27.85 4.52
CA THR A 81 -0.95 28.47 4.36
C THR A 81 -1.68 28.56 5.71
N VAL A 82 -1.68 27.50 6.49
CA VAL A 82 -2.28 27.49 7.84
C VAL A 82 -1.56 28.47 8.78
N HIS A 83 -0.23 28.51 8.73
CA HIS A 83 0.56 29.47 9.53
C HIS A 83 0.16 30.91 9.20
N ASN A 84 0.08 31.28 7.94
CA ASN A 84 -0.32 32.62 7.51
C ASN A 84 -1.74 33.01 7.97
N LEU A 85 -2.67 32.03 8.00
CA LEU A 85 -3.99 32.25 8.56
C LEU A 85 -3.95 32.55 10.05
N ILE A 86 -3.14 31.82 10.81
CA ILE A 86 -3.07 31.97 12.29
C ILE A 86 -2.43 33.27 12.71
N ILE A 87 -1.37 33.71 12.01
CA ILE A 87 -0.67 34.96 12.35
C ILE A 87 -1.31 36.20 11.75
N SER A 88 -2.43 36.03 11.02
CA SER A 88 -3.14 37.16 10.43
C SER A 88 -3.64 38.15 11.47
N GLU A 89 -3.58 39.44 11.20
CA GLU A 89 -4.15 40.50 12.04
C GLU A 89 -5.67 40.42 12.12
N TYR A 90 -6.32 39.84 11.10
CA TYR A 90 -7.77 39.69 11.03
C TYR A 90 -8.25 38.51 11.87
N GLN A 91 -9.17 38.76 12.79
CA GLN A 91 -9.68 37.77 13.74
C GLN A 91 -10.42 36.62 13.05
N ASP A 92 -11.17 36.90 12.00
CA ASP A 92 -11.88 35.93 11.16
C ASP A 92 -10.92 34.96 10.47
N ARG A 93 -9.81 35.44 9.91
CA ARG A 93 -8.77 34.58 9.29
C ARG A 93 -8.08 33.70 10.32
N ARG A 94 -7.81 34.21 11.52
CA ARG A 94 -7.26 33.36 12.60
C ARG A 94 -8.22 32.25 13.01
N ALA A 95 -9.51 32.55 13.13
CA ALA A 95 -10.52 31.54 13.41
C ALA A 95 -10.56 30.44 12.32
N ILE A 96 -10.49 30.82 11.05
CA ILE A 96 -10.42 29.89 9.92
C ILE A 96 -9.15 29.01 10.03
N GLY A 97 -8.00 29.57 10.36
CA GLY A 97 -6.75 28.82 10.56
C GLY A 97 -6.85 27.77 11.67
N ILE A 98 -7.46 28.13 12.80
CA ILE A 98 -7.71 27.22 13.92
C ILE A 98 -8.65 26.08 13.50
N ILE A 99 -9.75 26.41 12.83
CA ILE A 99 -10.70 25.41 12.30
C ILE A 99 -9.98 24.44 11.35
N THR A 100 -9.10 24.95 10.48
CA THR A 100 -8.33 24.10 9.55
C THR A 100 -7.45 23.10 10.29
N ILE A 101 -6.77 23.52 11.36
CA ILE A 101 -5.99 22.60 12.20
C ILE A 101 -6.88 21.54 12.83
N VAL A 102 -7.99 21.95 13.45
CA VAL A 102 -8.91 21.01 14.11
C VAL A 102 -9.43 19.97 13.11
N VAL A 103 -9.88 20.39 11.93
CA VAL A 103 -10.35 19.48 10.88
C VAL A 103 -9.23 18.55 10.41
N THR A 104 -8.02 19.06 10.23
CA THR A 104 -6.86 18.25 9.84
C THR A 104 -6.53 17.19 10.90
N VAL A 105 -6.50 17.56 12.17
CA VAL A 105 -6.23 16.62 13.27
C VAL A 105 -7.33 15.56 13.36
N LEU A 106 -8.58 15.96 13.27
CA LEU A 106 -9.73 15.02 13.24
C LEU A 106 -9.65 14.09 12.05
N PHE A 107 -9.29 14.60 10.86
CA PHE A 107 -9.08 13.79 9.66
C PHE A 107 -7.99 12.74 9.86
N LEU A 108 -6.83 13.13 10.38
CA LEU A 108 -5.72 12.21 10.63
C LEU A 108 -6.10 11.13 11.65
N PHE A 109 -6.76 11.52 12.74
CA PHE A 109 -7.22 10.58 13.76
C PHE A 109 -8.27 9.61 13.21
N TYR A 110 -9.24 10.12 12.44
CA TYR A 110 -10.28 9.29 11.83
C TYR A 110 -9.71 8.36 10.75
N ALA A 111 -8.78 8.88 9.92
CA ALA A 111 -8.06 8.10 8.90
C ALA A 111 -7.24 6.97 9.53
N TRP A 112 -6.55 7.27 10.63
CA TRP A 112 -5.80 6.27 11.39
C TRP A 112 -6.71 5.19 11.98
N ARG A 113 -7.91 5.55 12.45
CA ARG A 113 -8.82 4.64 13.16
C ARG A 113 -9.74 3.84 12.23
N ARG A 114 -10.29 4.46 11.19
CA ARG A 114 -11.34 3.92 10.32
C ARG A 114 -10.93 3.71 8.87
N GLY A 115 -9.73 4.15 8.50
CA GLY A 115 -9.21 4.11 7.14
C GLY A 115 -9.44 5.41 6.37
N THR A 116 -8.54 5.66 5.40
CA THR A 116 -8.51 6.90 4.60
C THR A 116 -9.78 7.14 3.81
N GLY A 117 -10.34 6.11 3.16
CA GLY A 117 -11.55 6.26 2.34
C GLY A 117 -12.76 6.71 3.16
N LYS A 118 -12.96 6.16 4.37
CA LYS A 118 -14.04 6.57 5.27
C LYS A 118 -13.80 7.97 5.84
N ALA A 119 -12.55 8.34 6.12
CA ALA A 119 -12.21 9.67 6.59
C ALA A 119 -12.52 10.74 5.54
N ILE A 120 -12.20 10.49 4.28
CA ILE A 120 -12.53 11.40 3.17
C ILE A 120 -14.05 11.52 3.02
N LYS A 121 -14.75 10.38 2.91
CA LYS A 121 -16.20 10.38 2.66
C LYS A 121 -17.01 11.04 3.79
N ASN A 122 -16.69 10.74 5.05
CA ASN A 122 -17.55 11.11 6.18
C ASN A 122 -17.12 12.42 6.87
N LEU A 123 -15.89 12.88 6.66
CA LEU A 123 -15.38 14.12 7.29
C LEU A 123 -15.04 15.18 6.27
N ILE A 124 -14.17 14.86 5.29
CA ILE A 124 -13.65 15.88 4.38
C ILE A 124 -14.70 16.35 3.37
N ILE A 125 -15.41 15.43 2.72
CA ILE A 125 -16.41 15.81 1.71
C ILE A 125 -17.50 16.70 2.33
N PRO A 126 -18.16 16.35 3.45
CA PRO A 126 -19.14 17.22 4.07
C PRO A 126 -18.57 18.58 4.48
N PHE A 127 -17.35 18.59 5.06
CA PHE A 127 -16.70 19.83 5.45
C PHE A 127 -16.38 20.73 4.27
N VAL A 128 -15.84 20.20 3.18
CA VAL A 128 -15.53 20.96 1.95
C VAL A 128 -16.81 21.53 1.33
N LEU A 129 -17.91 20.77 1.33
CA LEU A 129 -19.21 21.25 0.85
C LEU A 129 -19.72 22.42 1.69
N ILE A 130 -19.68 22.33 3.02
CA ILE A 130 -20.08 23.40 3.93
C ILE A 130 -19.20 24.64 3.73
N ALA A 131 -17.87 24.46 3.66
CA ALA A 131 -16.93 25.56 3.45
C ALA A 131 -17.11 26.22 2.07
N ALA A 132 -17.41 25.45 1.03
CA ALA A 132 -17.70 25.99 -0.31
C ALA A 132 -18.99 26.83 -0.33
N VAL A 133 -20.07 26.33 0.31
CA VAL A 133 -21.33 27.09 0.45
C VAL A 133 -21.07 28.37 1.24
N ALA A 134 -20.37 28.30 2.37
CA ALA A 134 -20.01 29.48 3.16
C ALA A 134 -19.17 30.49 2.32
N GLY A 135 -18.21 29.99 1.52
CA GLY A 135 -17.42 30.83 0.62
C GLY A 135 -18.27 31.55 -0.42
N ILE A 136 -19.25 30.88 -1.02
CA ILE A 136 -20.18 31.47 -1.97
C ILE A 136 -21.03 32.58 -1.30
N ILE A 137 -21.56 32.32 -0.09
CA ILE A 137 -22.31 33.29 0.68
C ILE A 137 -21.48 34.56 0.94
N VAL A 138 -20.21 34.39 1.39
CA VAL A 138 -19.31 35.51 1.67
C VAL A 138 -18.99 36.32 0.42
N ILE A 139 -18.80 35.66 -0.73
CA ILE A 139 -18.57 36.35 -2.01
C ILE A 139 -19.81 37.16 -2.41
N VAL A 140 -21.00 36.56 -2.32
CA VAL A 140 -22.26 37.20 -2.68
C VAL A 140 -22.58 38.40 -1.77
N THR A 141 -22.34 38.25 -0.47
CA THR A 141 -22.59 39.31 0.50
C THR A 141 -21.49 40.35 0.59
N ARG A 142 -20.39 40.18 -0.16
CA ARG A 142 -19.18 41.04 -0.16
C ARG A 142 -18.54 41.21 1.21
N MET A 143 -18.72 40.24 2.11
CA MET A 143 -18.00 40.19 3.37
C MET A 143 -16.54 39.89 3.10
N GLY A 144 -15.61 40.59 3.74
CA GLY A 144 -14.15 40.53 3.45
C GLY A 144 -13.42 39.21 3.74
N THR A 145 -14.12 38.17 4.24
CA THR A 145 -13.55 36.89 4.68
C THR A 145 -13.32 35.84 3.55
N GLY A 146 -13.73 36.17 2.32
CA GLY A 146 -13.69 35.20 1.20
C GLY A 146 -12.31 34.62 0.89
N TYR A 147 -11.27 35.43 1.00
CA TYR A 147 -9.88 34.98 0.81
C TYR A 147 -9.44 33.93 1.85
N GLY A 148 -9.85 34.09 3.11
CA GLY A 148 -9.53 33.15 4.18
C GLY A 148 -10.14 31.76 3.95
N ILE A 149 -11.40 31.70 3.48
CA ILE A 149 -12.07 30.44 3.14
C ILE A 149 -11.39 29.76 1.95
N PHE A 150 -10.98 30.52 0.93
CA PHE A 150 -10.24 29.97 -0.21
C PHE A 150 -8.90 29.37 0.22
N GLU A 151 -8.12 30.08 1.06
CA GLU A 151 -6.88 29.60 1.63
C GLU A 151 -7.08 28.32 2.47
N GLN A 152 -8.18 28.23 3.24
CA GLN A 152 -8.55 27.03 3.99
C GLN A 152 -8.80 25.83 3.07
N LEU A 153 -9.61 26.00 2.03
CA LEU A 153 -9.88 24.93 1.07
C LEU A 153 -8.61 24.47 0.36
N LEU A 154 -7.73 25.41 0.00
CA LEU A 154 -6.45 25.10 -0.63
C LEU A 154 -5.52 24.32 0.34
N ALA A 155 -5.44 24.73 1.61
CA ALA A 155 -4.65 24.00 2.62
C ALA A 155 -5.15 22.57 2.82
N LEU A 156 -6.47 22.37 2.92
CA LEU A 156 -7.06 21.04 3.04
C LEU A 156 -6.82 20.18 1.80
N LEU A 157 -6.89 20.77 0.60
CA LEU A 157 -6.56 20.07 -0.63
C LEU A 157 -5.10 19.59 -0.63
N PHE A 158 -4.15 20.44 -0.22
CA PHE A 158 -2.75 20.06 -0.09
C PHE A 158 -2.55 18.95 0.94
N VAL A 159 -3.24 19.01 2.09
CA VAL A 159 -3.22 17.97 3.11
C VAL A 159 -3.72 16.63 2.53
N LEU A 160 -4.80 16.64 1.77
CA LEU A 160 -5.35 15.42 1.15
C LEU A 160 -4.41 14.82 0.12
N ILE A 161 -3.92 15.62 -0.82
CA ILE A 161 -2.97 15.17 -1.86
C ILE A 161 -1.77 14.54 -1.20
N MET A 162 -1.13 15.27 -0.29
CA MET A 162 0.03 14.82 0.43
C MET A 162 -0.23 13.51 1.19
N PHE A 163 -1.34 13.41 1.91
CA PHE A 163 -1.64 12.26 2.73
C PHE A 163 -1.90 11.00 1.88
N ILE A 164 -2.67 11.12 0.80
CA ILE A 164 -2.94 10.00 -0.12
C ILE A 164 -1.64 9.56 -0.80
N VAL A 165 -0.91 10.49 -1.40
CA VAL A 165 0.34 10.23 -2.11
C VAL A 165 1.40 9.64 -1.17
N GLY A 166 1.59 10.24 0.00
CA GLY A 166 2.55 9.79 1.00
C GLY A 166 2.22 8.41 1.58
N THR A 167 0.93 8.09 1.80
CA THR A 167 0.53 6.77 2.29
C THR A 167 0.71 5.68 1.24
N ILE A 168 0.43 5.95 -0.02
CA ILE A 168 0.66 5.01 -1.14
C ILE A 168 2.16 4.75 -1.29
N ALA A 169 2.98 5.80 -1.38
CA ALA A 169 4.43 5.67 -1.53
C ALA A 169 5.06 4.81 -0.42
N ARG A 170 4.65 5.04 0.83
CA ARG A 170 5.13 4.24 1.98
C ARG A 170 4.62 2.82 1.98
N ALA A 171 3.37 2.59 1.58
CA ALA A 171 2.81 1.24 1.50
C ALA A 171 3.51 0.41 0.42
N THR A 172 3.91 1.02 -0.70
CA THR A 172 4.65 0.34 -1.78
C THR A 172 6.11 0.06 -1.41
N ALA A 173 6.75 0.94 -0.64
CA ALA A 173 8.13 0.75 -0.17
C ALA A 173 8.27 -0.37 0.88
N ASN A 174 7.18 -0.81 1.52
CA ASN A 174 7.13 -1.90 2.49
C ASN A 174 8.25 -1.84 3.56
N THR A 175 9.19 -2.79 3.57
CA THR A 175 10.29 -2.86 4.55
C THR A 175 11.23 -1.65 4.51
N LEU A 176 11.37 -1.00 3.35
CA LEU A 176 12.18 0.21 3.16
C LEU A 176 11.46 1.49 3.63
N SER A 177 10.20 1.40 4.07
CA SER A 177 9.39 2.54 4.47
C SER A 177 9.98 3.34 5.64
N VAL A 178 10.78 2.71 6.52
CA VAL A 178 11.46 3.38 7.63
C VAL A 178 12.54 4.33 7.11
N ILE A 179 13.36 3.87 6.16
CA ILE A 179 14.40 4.71 5.53
C ILE A 179 13.74 5.87 4.79
N LEU A 180 12.69 5.58 4.03
CA LEU A 180 11.91 6.60 3.33
C LEU A 180 11.34 7.65 4.31
N PHE A 181 10.87 7.21 5.48
CA PHE A 181 10.40 8.11 6.54
C PHE A 181 11.50 9.06 7.03
N LEU A 182 12.68 8.55 7.32
CA LEU A 182 13.80 9.37 7.79
C LEU A 182 14.21 10.40 6.73
N ILE A 183 14.35 10.01 5.46
CA ILE A 183 14.70 10.91 4.36
C ILE A 183 13.64 12.02 4.23
N VAL A 184 12.36 11.66 4.25
CA VAL A 184 11.24 12.60 4.12
C VAL A 184 11.16 13.56 5.31
N ALA A 185 11.39 13.07 6.53
CA ALA A 185 11.39 13.91 7.74
C ALA A 185 12.53 14.93 7.73
N VAL A 186 13.74 14.51 7.35
CA VAL A 186 14.91 15.39 7.20
C VAL A 186 14.69 16.43 6.10
N ALA A 187 14.22 15.99 4.91
CA ALA A 187 13.91 16.90 3.81
C ALA A 187 12.86 17.95 4.22
N GLY A 188 11.79 17.53 4.90
CA GLY A 188 10.74 18.45 5.39
C GLY A 188 11.25 19.47 6.38
N SER A 189 12.19 19.12 7.26
CA SER A 189 12.79 20.05 8.22
C SER A 189 13.73 21.06 7.55
N VAL A 190 14.49 20.64 6.54
CA VAL A 190 15.43 21.50 5.81
C VAL A 190 14.71 22.46 4.87
N TYR A 191 13.73 21.98 4.11
CA TYR A 191 12.99 22.79 3.13
C TYR A 191 11.85 23.62 3.73
N GLY A 192 11.39 23.28 4.93
CA GLY A 192 10.33 24.00 5.63
C GLY A 192 10.79 25.32 6.21
N LYS A 193 11.20 26.29 5.38
CA LYS A 193 11.72 27.60 5.76
C LYS A 193 10.83 28.42 6.75
N SER A 194 9.67 27.90 7.12
CA SER A 194 8.81 28.41 8.19
C SER A 194 8.57 27.32 9.24
N ILE A 195 8.45 27.72 10.51
CA ILE A 195 8.15 26.81 11.63
C ILE A 195 6.91 25.95 11.30
N GLY A 196 5.85 26.55 10.76
CA GLY A 196 4.63 25.85 10.37
C GLY A 196 4.84 24.82 9.27
N GLY A 197 5.69 25.12 8.27
CA GLY A 197 6.00 24.18 7.18
C GLY A 197 6.78 22.96 7.64
N GLY A 198 7.82 23.16 8.45
CA GLY A 198 8.66 22.07 8.98
C GLY A 198 7.90 21.15 9.94
N VAL A 199 7.18 21.73 10.90
CA VAL A 199 6.34 20.97 11.86
C VAL A 199 5.23 20.22 11.12
N GLY A 200 4.54 20.89 10.20
CA GLY A 200 3.49 20.26 9.39
C GLY A 200 4.00 19.06 8.60
N ALA A 201 5.13 19.19 7.89
CA ALA A 201 5.75 18.11 7.13
C ALA A 201 6.13 16.91 8.02
N THR A 202 6.70 17.15 9.19
CA THR A 202 7.10 16.09 10.13
C THR A 202 5.89 15.34 10.69
N LEU A 203 4.89 16.06 11.20
CA LEU A 203 3.66 15.45 11.73
C LEU A 203 2.94 14.61 10.69
N MET A 204 2.87 15.11 9.46
CA MET A 204 2.23 14.39 8.37
C MET A 204 3.03 13.17 7.93
N ALA A 205 4.36 13.25 7.91
CA ALA A 205 5.20 12.10 7.63
C ALA A 205 4.98 10.98 8.68
N LEU A 206 4.83 11.33 9.96
CA LEU A 206 4.48 10.40 11.04
C LEU A 206 3.09 9.77 10.82
N ALA A 207 2.09 10.59 10.50
CA ALA A 207 0.73 10.12 10.23
C ALA A 207 0.69 9.14 9.04
N CYS A 208 1.36 9.47 7.93
CA CYS A 208 1.47 8.58 6.77
C CYS A 208 2.15 7.25 7.13
N ALA A 209 3.20 7.27 7.96
CA ALA A 209 3.89 6.06 8.40
C ALA A 209 2.98 5.15 9.23
N GLN A 210 2.23 5.73 10.18
CA GLN A 210 1.29 4.98 11.02
C GLN A 210 0.15 4.36 10.20
N VAL A 211 -0.43 5.12 9.27
CA VAL A 211 -1.52 4.64 8.40
C VAL A 211 -1.02 3.54 7.47
N SER A 212 0.14 3.70 6.85
CA SER A 212 0.74 2.69 5.98
C SER A 212 1.04 1.38 6.74
N LYS A 213 1.58 1.49 7.97
CA LYS A 213 1.83 0.31 8.82
C LYS A 213 0.52 -0.45 9.13
N ARG A 214 -0.57 0.26 9.45
CA ARG A 214 -1.89 -0.35 9.68
C ARG A 214 -2.48 -0.97 8.41
N ALA A 215 -2.32 -0.32 7.26
CA ALA A 215 -2.76 -0.86 5.98
C ALA A 215 -2.08 -2.19 5.66
N LEU A 216 -0.76 -2.25 5.82
CA LEU A 216 0.04 -3.46 5.56
C LEU A 216 -0.21 -4.57 6.59
N SER A 217 -0.57 -4.23 7.84
CA SER A 217 -0.95 -5.23 8.85
C SER A 217 -2.34 -5.84 8.66
N GLY A 218 -3.10 -5.43 7.64
CA GLY A 218 -4.42 -5.99 7.35
C GLY A 218 -5.56 -5.40 8.18
N ALA A 219 -5.37 -4.21 8.77
CA ALA A 219 -6.43 -3.55 9.54
C ALA A 219 -7.66 -3.24 8.68
N LYS A 220 -8.86 -3.43 9.25
CA LYS A 220 -10.13 -3.14 8.56
C LYS A 220 -10.22 -1.67 8.13
N GLY A 221 -10.69 -1.43 6.91
CA GLY A 221 -10.86 -0.08 6.33
C GLY A 221 -9.67 0.44 5.53
N PHE A 222 -8.60 -0.35 5.39
CA PHE A 222 -7.42 -0.01 4.59
C PHE A 222 -7.25 -0.87 3.34
N ASP A 223 -8.30 -1.62 2.96
CA ASP A 223 -8.25 -2.59 1.87
C ASP A 223 -7.85 -1.97 0.53
N SER A 224 -8.35 -0.77 0.21
CA SER A 224 -8.00 -0.07 -1.02
C SER A 224 -6.51 0.29 -1.09
N LEU A 225 -5.94 0.84 0.01
CA LEU A 225 -4.53 1.18 0.07
C LEU A 225 -3.65 -0.07 -0.03
N ARG A 226 -4.04 -1.13 0.67
CA ARG A 226 -3.38 -2.43 0.60
C ARG A 226 -3.41 -3.01 -0.81
N LYS A 227 -4.57 -3.00 -1.48
CA LYS A 227 -4.71 -3.47 -2.87
C LYS A 227 -3.78 -2.72 -3.83
N ILE A 228 -3.68 -1.39 -3.71
CA ILE A 228 -2.77 -0.59 -4.54
C ILE A 228 -1.31 -0.99 -4.30
N ALA A 229 -0.88 -1.07 -3.04
CA ALA A 229 0.49 -1.45 -2.70
C ALA A 229 0.85 -2.85 -3.25
N PHE A 230 -0.06 -3.81 -3.10
CA PHE A 230 0.14 -5.17 -3.61
C PHE A 230 0.08 -5.24 -5.12
N TYR A 231 -0.81 -4.50 -5.78
CA TYR A 231 -0.86 -4.44 -7.24
C TYR A 231 0.49 -4.02 -7.83
N VAL A 232 1.12 -2.98 -7.26
CA VAL A 232 2.44 -2.52 -7.70
C VAL A 232 3.51 -3.57 -7.47
N THR A 233 3.53 -4.19 -6.28
CA THR A 233 4.57 -5.17 -5.92
C THR A 233 4.42 -6.50 -6.65
N THR A 234 3.19 -6.97 -6.90
CA THR A 234 2.96 -8.23 -7.63
C THR A 234 3.16 -8.08 -9.13
N LYS A 235 2.86 -6.90 -9.71
CA LYS A 235 3.11 -6.64 -11.15
C LYS A 235 4.60 -6.74 -11.52
N LEU A 236 5.49 -6.45 -10.56
CA LEU A 236 6.95 -6.54 -10.71
C LEU A 236 7.53 -7.81 -10.08
N GLY A 237 6.67 -8.67 -9.53
CA GLY A 237 7.01 -9.97 -8.96
C GLY A 237 6.92 -11.12 -9.96
N THR A 238 6.84 -12.35 -9.43
CA THR A 238 6.67 -13.54 -10.25
C THR A 238 5.20 -13.70 -10.65
N SER A 239 4.92 -13.92 -11.94
CA SER A 239 3.56 -14.06 -12.46
C SER A 239 3.27 -15.51 -12.86
N PHE A 240 2.26 -16.11 -12.21
CA PHE A 240 1.66 -17.39 -12.57
C PHE A 240 0.22 -17.21 -13.07
N ARG A 241 -0.12 -16.07 -13.66
CA ARG A 241 -1.49 -15.82 -14.15
C ARG A 241 -1.86 -16.76 -15.28
N ASN A 242 -3.09 -17.30 -15.24
CA ASN A 242 -3.61 -18.24 -16.25
C ASN A 242 -2.66 -19.44 -16.47
N THR A 243 -1.88 -19.86 -15.47
CA THR A 243 -0.91 -20.95 -15.55
C THR A 243 -1.57 -22.23 -15.07
N ASN A 244 -1.35 -23.33 -15.78
CA ASN A 244 -1.70 -24.66 -15.29
C ASN A 244 -0.58 -25.14 -14.36
N LEU A 245 -0.86 -25.25 -13.07
CA LEU A 245 0.03 -25.75 -12.02
C LEU A 245 -0.45 -27.07 -11.40
N SER A 246 -1.41 -27.75 -12.05
CA SER A 246 -1.95 -29.00 -11.51
C SER A 246 -0.85 -30.03 -11.23
N GLY A 247 -0.81 -30.55 -10.00
CA GLY A 247 0.21 -31.49 -9.55
C GLY A 247 1.62 -30.93 -9.33
N ALA A 248 1.86 -29.62 -9.55
CA ALA A 248 3.18 -29.03 -9.36
C ALA A 248 3.66 -29.09 -7.90
N ASP A 249 4.95 -29.25 -7.69
CA ASP A 249 5.57 -29.34 -6.36
C ASP A 249 6.31 -28.07 -5.97
N PHE A 250 5.76 -27.31 -5.01
CA PHE A 250 6.37 -26.12 -4.39
C PHE A 250 6.92 -26.40 -2.99
N SER A 251 7.19 -27.66 -2.64
CA SER A 251 7.65 -27.98 -1.28
C SER A 251 8.95 -27.25 -0.95
N GLY A 252 9.05 -26.75 0.29
CA GLY A 252 10.21 -26.00 0.79
C GLY A 252 10.43 -24.61 0.17
N SER A 253 9.55 -24.15 -0.73
CA SER A 253 9.74 -22.92 -1.49
C SER A 253 9.42 -21.65 -0.71
N ARG A 254 10.06 -20.53 -1.11
CA ARG A 254 9.75 -19.18 -0.61
C ARG A 254 9.01 -18.40 -1.68
N ILE A 255 7.70 -18.30 -1.51
CA ILE A 255 6.79 -17.69 -2.47
C ILE A 255 6.39 -16.31 -1.96
N ASN A 256 7.00 -15.27 -2.52
CA ASN A 256 6.74 -13.89 -2.16
C ASN A 256 6.26 -13.11 -3.39
N ASN A 257 5.32 -12.16 -3.20
CA ASN A 257 4.85 -11.26 -4.25
C ASN A 257 4.57 -11.99 -5.57
N ALA A 258 3.82 -13.09 -5.52
CA ALA A 258 3.47 -13.90 -6.68
C ALA A 258 1.98 -13.74 -7.02
N ASP A 259 1.70 -13.69 -8.32
CA ASP A 259 0.34 -13.54 -8.85
C ASP A 259 -0.15 -14.88 -9.44
N PHE A 260 -1.09 -15.53 -8.76
CA PHE A 260 -1.76 -16.78 -9.16
C PHE A 260 -3.19 -16.52 -9.66
N THR A 261 -3.51 -15.29 -10.11
CA THR A 261 -4.85 -15.00 -10.65
C THR A 261 -5.13 -15.90 -11.85
N ASP A 262 -6.28 -16.56 -11.84
CA ASP A 262 -6.73 -17.50 -12.87
C ASP A 262 -5.76 -18.69 -13.11
N ALA A 263 -4.87 -18.98 -12.16
CA ALA A 263 -4.04 -20.18 -12.21
C ALA A 263 -4.80 -21.41 -11.71
N ASP A 264 -4.61 -22.53 -12.39
CA ASP A 264 -5.05 -23.84 -11.87
C ASP A 264 -4.03 -24.33 -10.85
N ILE A 265 -4.38 -24.25 -9.58
CA ILE A 265 -3.57 -24.68 -8.45
C ILE A 265 -4.08 -25.97 -7.82
N SER A 266 -4.86 -26.75 -8.56
CA SER A 266 -5.38 -28.04 -8.12
C SER A 266 -4.22 -29.02 -7.87
N SER A 267 -4.32 -29.77 -6.77
CA SER A 267 -3.34 -30.79 -6.39
C SER A 267 -1.88 -30.30 -6.21
N VAL A 268 -1.65 -28.99 -6.09
CA VAL A 268 -0.30 -28.44 -5.86
C VAL A 268 0.22 -28.84 -4.47
N ASN A 269 1.43 -29.35 -4.43
CA ASN A 269 2.11 -29.66 -3.17
C ASN A 269 2.76 -28.41 -2.58
N TRP A 270 2.20 -27.91 -1.46
CA TRP A 270 2.69 -26.74 -0.73
C TRP A 270 3.47 -27.08 0.56
N ARG A 271 3.87 -28.31 0.76
CA ARG A 271 4.49 -28.77 2.02
C ARG A 271 5.72 -27.92 2.36
N ASN A 272 5.76 -27.39 3.58
CA ASN A 272 6.86 -26.55 4.09
C ASN A 272 7.13 -25.27 3.26
N SER A 273 6.24 -24.86 2.36
CA SER A 273 6.38 -23.61 1.64
C SER A 273 5.98 -22.41 2.50
N LYS A 274 6.63 -21.26 2.25
CA LYS A 274 6.27 -19.98 2.89
C LYS A 274 5.67 -19.06 1.83
N LYS A 275 4.44 -18.61 2.04
CA LYS A 275 3.71 -17.73 1.11
C LYS A 275 3.49 -16.37 1.76
N ILE A 276 3.93 -15.29 1.11
CA ILE A 276 3.78 -13.91 1.59
C ILE A 276 3.36 -13.03 0.40
N ASN A 277 2.30 -12.25 0.57
CA ASN A 277 1.80 -11.31 -0.44
C ASN A 277 1.48 -11.98 -1.80
N CYS A 278 0.80 -13.12 -1.80
CA CYS A 278 0.35 -13.79 -3.01
C CYS A 278 -1.10 -13.38 -3.33
N ILE A 279 -1.41 -13.21 -4.62
CA ILE A 279 -2.77 -12.93 -5.11
C ILE A 279 -3.33 -14.21 -5.74
N THR A 280 -4.59 -14.51 -5.44
CA THR A 280 -5.38 -15.58 -6.07
C THR A 280 -6.76 -15.02 -6.44
N ASN A 281 -7.60 -15.76 -7.14
CA ASN A 281 -8.99 -15.39 -7.46
C ASN A 281 -9.83 -15.08 -6.21
N ASN A 282 -9.54 -15.75 -5.09
CA ASN A 282 -10.18 -15.50 -3.79
C ASN A 282 -9.65 -14.25 -3.07
N GLY A 283 -8.80 -13.47 -3.73
CA GLY A 283 -8.20 -12.25 -3.19
C GLY A 283 -6.80 -12.47 -2.64
N LEU A 284 -6.36 -11.52 -1.83
CA LEU A 284 -5.01 -11.46 -1.30
C LEU A 284 -4.82 -12.44 -0.15
N THR A 285 -3.97 -13.42 -0.34
CA THR A 285 -3.60 -14.35 0.73
C THR A 285 -2.34 -13.85 1.43
N ILE A 286 -2.50 -13.28 2.63
CA ILE A 286 -1.40 -13.07 3.57
C ILE A 286 -1.33 -14.34 4.41
N ILE A 287 -0.50 -15.29 4.04
CA ILE A 287 -0.26 -16.45 4.90
C ILE A 287 0.94 -16.12 5.78
N LYS A 288 0.68 -15.75 7.02
CA LYS A 288 1.62 -15.93 8.12
C LYS A 288 1.60 -17.41 8.48
N ASN A 289 2.73 -18.10 8.22
CA ASN A 289 3.10 -19.43 8.79
C ASN A 289 1.95 -20.40 9.13
N GLU A 290 1.75 -21.41 8.31
CA GLU A 290 0.87 -22.56 8.59
C GLU A 290 1.20 -23.37 9.88
N LYS A 291 2.26 -23.04 10.59
CA LYS A 291 2.59 -23.66 11.86
C LYS A 291 1.58 -23.42 12.98
N TYR A 292 0.68 -22.44 12.83
CA TYR A 292 -0.26 -22.06 13.90
C TYR A 292 -1.69 -22.58 13.70
N GLU A 293 -2.06 -23.08 12.52
CA GLU A 293 -3.43 -23.54 12.29
C GLU A 293 -3.67 -25.04 12.44
N ARG A 294 -2.62 -25.87 12.49
CA ARG A 294 -2.77 -27.31 12.79
C ARG A 294 -3.30 -27.58 14.20
N GLY A 295 -3.14 -26.67 15.16
CA GLY A 295 -3.67 -26.81 16.51
C GLY A 295 -5.13 -26.46 16.68
N LYS A 296 -5.73 -25.73 15.72
CA LYS A 296 -7.14 -25.28 15.82
C LYS A 296 -8.13 -26.05 14.96
N LYS A 297 -7.69 -26.78 13.94
CA LYS A 297 -8.59 -27.56 13.07
C LYS A 297 -8.89 -28.99 13.57
N TYR A 298 -8.12 -29.52 14.49
CA TYR A 298 -8.37 -30.84 15.07
C TYR A 298 -9.15 -30.84 16.39
N GLY A 299 -9.56 -29.64 16.87
CA GLY A 299 -10.28 -29.50 18.13
C GLY A 299 -11.77 -29.11 18.01
N LYS A 300 -12.34 -29.09 16.81
CA LYS A 300 -13.72 -28.56 16.67
C LYS A 300 -14.69 -29.34 15.75
N ASN A 301 -14.37 -30.57 15.36
CA ASN A 301 -15.28 -31.37 14.52
C ASN A 301 -15.56 -32.79 15.06
N ASP A 302 -15.66 -32.98 16.38
CA ASP A 302 -16.08 -34.28 16.93
C ASP A 302 -17.33 -34.24 17.82
N HIS A 303 -18.16 -33.19 17.76
CA HIS A 303 -19.38 -33.16 18.58
C HIS A 303 -20.68 -32.84 17.87
N ASP A 304 -20.76 -32.76 16.54
CA ASP A 304 -22.04 -32.47 15.85
C ASP A 304 -22.47 -33.46 14.76
N ILE A 305 -22.13 -34.77 14.92
CA ILE A 305 -22.78 -35.83 14.16
C ILE A 305 -23.32 -36.87 15.13
N LYS A 306 -24.32 -36.50 15.93
CA LYS A 306 -25.32 -37.39 16.54
C LYS A 306 -26.54 -36.57 16.88
N GLN A 307 -27.51 -36.56 15.99
CA GLN A 307 -28.96 -36.37 16.14
C GLN A 307 -29.50 -35.57 14.94
N GLN A 308 -29.90 -36.24 13.95
CA GLN A 308 -31.22 -36.47 13.34
C GLN A 308 -31.03 -37.10 11.95
#